data_fe45aa51026468747df38175cd58d51e
#
_entry.id   fe45aa51026468747df38175cd58d51e
#
_cell.length_a   1.000
_cell.length_b   1.000
_cell.length_c   1.000
_cell.angle_alpha   90.00
_cell.angle_beta   90.00
_cell.angle_gamma   90.00
#
_symmetry.space_group_name_H-M   'P 1'
#
loop_
_entity.id
_entity.type
_entity.pdbx_description
1 polymer ?
#
loop_
_entity_poly.entity_id
_entity_poly.type
_entity_poly.pdbx_seq_one_letter_code
_entity_poly.pdbx_strand_id
1 'polypeptide(L)'
;MKILSAFVLLILIISCTKKEDVYKDVYYKSVNGNDTAILALKMSEKRFFGRYEIIYPKFGKDSGDVRGNINGDTLRGDFHYISNGGNWKRVPLALLKKQNKLIQGKGVIGIYMNLPCFINGTLSYKDPDFIFDEVKK
;
A
#
# COMPACT_ATOMS: atom_id res chain seq x y z
N MET A 1 5.67 56.16 3.06
CA MET A 1 5.11 55.11 3.95
C MET A 1 4.02 54.27 3.31
N LYS A 2 3.16 54.78 2.45
CA LYS A 2 2.10 54.02 1.79
C LYS A 2 2.62 52.98 0.74
N ILE A 3 3.76 53.23 0.12
CA ILE A 3 4.36 52.35 -0.90
C ILE A 3 5.04 51.14 -0.24
N LEU A 4 5.62 51.30 0.96
CA LEU A 4 6.29 50.22 1.69
C LEU A 4 5.30 49.18 2.21
N SER A 5 4.08 49.61 2.57
CA SER A 5 3.00 48.73 3.04
C SER A 5 2.44 47.85 1.93
N ALA A 6 2.40 48.35 0.68
CA ALA A 6 1.94 47.58 -0.47
C ALA A 6 2.96 46.46 -0.89
N PHE A 7 4.25 46.70 -0.66
CA PHE A 7 5.31 45.74 -0.99
C PHE A 7 5.38 44.55 -0.03
N VAL A 8 5.03 44.80 1.26
CA VAL A 8 4.96 43.73 2.27
C VAL A 8 3.77 42.77 2.04
N LEU A 9 2.65 43.30 1.51
CA LEU A 9 1.45 42.51 1.21
C LEU A 9 1.65 41.58 -0.01
N LEU A 10 2.54 41.94 -0.95
CA LEU A 10 2.81 41.17 -2.15
C LEU A 10 3.68 39.89 -1.88
N ILE A 11 4.42 39.89 -0.79
CA ILE A 11 5.31 38.76 -0.43
C ILE A 11 4.55 37.59 0.21
N LEU A 12 3.32 37.82 0.70
CA LEU A 12 2.51 36.81 1.37
C LEU A 12 1.76 35.86 0.41
N ILE A 13 1.81 36.07 -0.89
CA ILE A 13 1.21 35.21 -1.91
C ILE A 13 2.22 34.27 -2.58
N ILE A 14 3.41 34.05 -1.97
CA ILE A 14 4.27 32.92 -2.36
C ILE A 14 3.66 31.66 -1.72
N SER A 15 2.54 31.30 -2.30
CA SER A 15 1.74 30.13 -2.06
C SER A 15 2.60 28.88 -2.11
N CYS A 16 2.52 28.04 -1.10
CA CYS A 16 2.91 26.65 -1.11
C CYS A 16 2.38 25.97 -2.39
N THR A 17 3.18 25.82 -3.40
CA THR A 17 2.92 24.87 -4.47
C THR A 17 3.05 23.47 -3.85
N LYS A 18 1.93 22.88 -3.45
CA LYS A 18 1.88 21.44 -3.14
C LYS A 18 2.31 20.71 -4.40
N LYS A 19 3.48 20.07 -4.34
CA LYS A 19 3.90 19.17 -5.40
C LYS A 19 2.87 18.03 -5.43
N GLU A 20 2.06 17.98 -6.47
CA GLU A 20 1.10 16.89 -6.64
C GLU A 20 1.87 15.57 -6.81
N ASP A 21 1.45 14.54 -6.07
CA ASP A 21 2.02 13.21 -6.23
C ASP A 21 1.63 12.66 -7.61
N VAL A 22 2.62 12.34 -8.42
CA VAL A 22 2.39 11.67 -9.71
C VAL A 22 2.27 10.18 -9.46
N TYR A 23 1.12 9.61 -9.80
CA TYR A 23 0.86 8.18 -9.63
C TYR A 23 1.07 7.41 -10.92
N LYS A 24 1.67 6.23 -10.80
CA LYS A 24 1.87 5.28 -11.87
C LYS A 24 1.09 4.01 -11.58
N ASP A 25 0.39 3.48 -12.60
CA ASP A 25 -0.29 2.18 -12.51
C ASP A 25 0.73 1.05 -12.64
N VAL A 26 0.71 0.13 -11.68
CA VAL A 26 1.59 -1.05 -11.65
C VAL A 26 0.76 -2.27 -11.26
N TYR A 27 0.97 -3.37 -11.98
CA TYR A 27 0.24 -4.62 -11.76
C TYR A 27 1.21 -5.71 -11.34
N TYR A 28 0.81 -6.48 -10.32
CA TYR A 28 1.59 -7.59 -9.80
C TYR A 28 0.73 -8.83 -9.69
N LYS A 29 1.33 -9.99 -9.90
CA LYS A 29 0.69 -11.29 -9.74
C LYS A 29 1.62 -12.26 -9.01
N SER A 30 1.01 -13.08 -8.17
CA SER A 30 1.68 -14.19 -7.48
C SER A 30 0.82 -15.44 -7.52
N VAL A 31 1.45 -16.59 -7.54
CA VAL A 31 0.79 -17.90 -7.40
C VAL A 31 1.48 -18.64 -6.28
N ASN A 32 0.71 -19.16 -5.34
CA ASN A 32 1.18 -20.04 -4.27
C ASN A 32 0.30 -21.28 -4.21
N GLY A 33 0.83 -22.43 -4.65
CA GLY A 33 0.02 -23.62 -4.82
C GLY A 33 -1.10 -23.39 -5.83
N ASN A 34 -2.34 -23.53 -5.40
CA ASN A 34 -3.53 -23.29 -6.22
C ASN A 34 -4.08 -21.85 -6.09
N ASP A 35 -3.56 -21.08 -5.14
CA ASP A 35 -4.04 -19.74 -4.86
C ASP A 35 -3.35 -18.71 -5.75
N THR A 36 -4.11 -17.74 -6.22
CA THR A 36 -3.59 -16.63 -7.04
C THR A 36 -3.85 -15.30 -6.33
N ALA A 37 -2.81 -14.51 -6.19
CA ALA A 37 -2.88 -13.18 -5.63
C ALA A 37 -2.59 -12.11 -6.70
N ILE A 38 -3.40 -11.05 -6.75
CA ILE A 38 -3.30 -9.98 -7.73
C ILE A 38 -3.31 -8.64 -7.01
N LEU A 39 -2.31 -7.80 -7.29
CA LEU A 39 -2.23 -6.43 -6.84
C LEU A 39 -2.30 -5.48 -8.04
N ALA A 40 -3.30 -4.60 -8.05
CA ALA A 40 -3.41 -3.50 -9.01
C ALA A 40 -3.21 -2.19 -8.25
N LEU A 41 -2.03 -1.61 -8.35
CA LEU A 41 -1.60 -0.48 -7.53
C LEU A 41 -1.42 0.79 -8.35
N LYS A 42 -1.77 1.91 -7.72
CA LYS A 42 -1.32 3.26 -8.09
C LYS A 42 -0.24 3.67 -7.09
N MET A 43 0.95 3.95 -7.59
CA MET A 43 2.13 4.22 -6.77
C MET A 43 2.72 5.58 -7.12
N SER A 44 3.02 6.38 -6.09
CA SER A 44 3.88 7.56 -6.15
C SER A 44 5.23 7.27 -5.48
N GLU A 45 6.04 8.28 -5.28
CA GLU A 45 7.30 8.14 -4.51
C GLU A 45 7.06 7.80 -3.04
N LYS A 46 5.92 8.24 -2.46
CA LYS A 46 5.65 8.18 -1.02
C LYS A 46 4.43 7.38 -0.62
N ARG A 47 3.52 7.12 -1.56
CA ARG A 47 2.21 6.51 -1.27
C ARG A 47 1.84 5.46 -2.31
N PHE A 48 1.03 4.51 -1.88
CA PHE A 48 0.36 3.55 -2.76
C PHE A 48 -1.08 3.35 -2.32
N PHE A 49 -1.92 3.01 -3.28
CA PHE A 49 -3.28 2.53 -3.06
C PHE A 49 -3.74 1.71 -4.27
N GLY A 50 -4.77 0.90 -4.08
CA GLY A 50 -5.31 0.09 -5.16
C GLY A 50 -6.14 -1.07 -4.68
N ARG A 51 -6.17 -2.12 -5.48
CA ARG A 51 -6.92 -3.36 -5.22
C ARG A 51 -6.00 -4.53 -4.96
N TYR A 52 -6.38 -5.35 -4.01
CA TYR A 52 -5.74 -6.63 -3.73
C TYR A 52 -6.81 -7.72 -3.74
N GLU A 53 -6.57 -8.79 -4.48
CA GLU A 53 -7.43 -9.95 -4.54
C GLU A 53 -6.60 -11.22 -4.32
N ILE A 54 -7.12 -12.13 -3.50
CA ILE A 54 -6.57 -13.48 -3.32
C ILE A 54 -7.67 -14.46 -3.72
N ILE A 55 -7.42 -15.23 -4.77
CA ILE A 55 -8.37 -16.16 -5.38
C ILE A 55 -8.04 -17.56 -4.89
N TYR A 56 -8.99 -18.17 -4.23
CA TYR A 56 -8.96 -19.56 -3.75
C TYR A 56 -9.89 -20.39 -4.63
N PRO A 57 -9.40 -21.23 -5.56
CA PRO A 57 -10.22 -21.87 -6.60
C PRO A 57 -11.45 -22.63 -6.11
N LYS A 58 -11.38 -23.16 -4.88
CA LYS A 58 -12.48 -23.95 -4.29
C LYS A 58 -13.35 -23.18 -3.29
N PHE A 59 -12.88 -22.02 -2.82
CA PHE A 59 -13.48 -21.34 -1.67
C PHE A 59 -13.92 -19.89 -1.96
N GLY A 60 -13.64 -19.36 -3.16
CA GLY A 60 -13.95 -17.99 -3.52
C GLY A 60 -12.75 -17.06 -3.46
N LYS A 61 -12.95 -15.84 -3.04
CA LYS A 61 -11.86 -14.85 -3.00
C LYS A 61 -11.98 -13.88 -1.84
N ASP A 62 -10.84 -13.42 -1.37
CA ASP A 62 -10.69 -12.20 -0.59
C ASP A 62 -10.44 -11.03 -1.55
N SER A 63 -11.20 -9.95 -1.44
CA SER A 63 -11.07 -8.82 -2.36
C SER A 63 -11.34 -7.50 -1.66
N GLY A 64 -10.45 -6.55 -1.83
CA GLY A 64 -10.59 -5.25 -1.21
C GLY A 64 -9.55 -4.24 -1.61
N ASP A 65 -9.51 -3.17 -0.84
CA ASP A 65 -8.64 -2.03 -1.09
C ASP A 65 -7.39 -2.11 -0.23
N VAL A 66 -6.27 -1.72 -0.81
CA VAL A 66 -5.01 -1.52 -0.13
C VAL A 66 -4.58 -0.07 -0.22
N ARG A 67 -3.97 0.42 0.84
CA ARG A 67 -3.38 1.77 0.87
C ARG A 67 -2.30 1.86 1.92
N GLY A 68 -1.35 2.73 1.68
CA GLY A 68 -0.27 2.95 2.64
C GLY A 68 0.80 3.88 2.14
N ASN A 69 1.92 3.84 2.83
CA ASN A 69 3.09 4.67 2.56
C ASN A 69 4.26 3.83 2.04
N ILE A 70 5.11 4.48 1.27
CA ILE A 70 6.34 3.91 0.73
C ILE A 70 7.51 4.60 1.42
N ASN A 71 8.36 3.80 2.09
CA ASN A 71 9.62 4.24 2.69
C ASN A 71 10.75 3.39 2.10
N GLY A 72 11.53 3.98 1.18
CA GLY A 72 12.57 3.25 0.46
C GLY A 72 11.99 2.06 -0.29
N ASP A 73 12.43 0.86 0.06
CA ASP A 73 11.99 -0.39 -0.57
C ASP A 73 10.76 -1.03 0.09
N THR A 74 10.22 -0.41 1.14
CA THR A 74 9.14 -0.97 1.93
C THR A 74 7.83 -0.22 1.71
N LEU A 75 6.77 -0.97 1.36
CA LEU A 75 5.40 -0.49 1.30
C LEU A 75 4.69 -0.99 2.56
N ARG A 76 4.14 -0.09 3.35
CA ARG A 76 3.41 -0.44 4.57
C ARG A 76 2.06 0.28 4.62
N GLY A 77 1.04 -0.48 4.95
CA GLY A 77 -0.31 0.03 5.04
C GLY A 77 -1.29 -1.01 5.56
N ASP A 78 -2.48 -0.99 5.03
CA ASP A 78 -3.55 -1.91 5.40
C ASP A 78 -4.29 -2.47 4.17
N PHE A 79 -4.85 -3.65 4.35
CA PHE A 79 -5.75 -4.33 3.43
C PHE A 79 -7.13 -4.41 4.08
N HIS A 80 -8.09 -3.70 3.52
CA HIS A 80 -9.49 -3.69 3.94
C HIS A 80 -10.34 -4.39 2.88
N TYR A 81 -10.88 -5.55 3.22
CA TYR A 81 -11.45 -6.47 2.24
C TYR A 81 -12.69 -7.20 2.74
N ILE A 82 -13.44 -7.72 1.79
CA ILE A 82 -14.48 -8.71 2.02
C ILE A 82 -13.83 -10.08 1.85
N SER A 83 -13.86 -10.87 2.92
CA SER A 83 -13.33 -12.23 2.90
C SER A 83 -14.19 -13.18 2.07
N ASN A 84 -13.62 -14.31 1.69
CA ASN A 84 -14.36 -15.40 0.98
C ASN A 84 -15.60 -15.90 1.74
N GLY A 85 -15.67 -15.67 3.05
CA GLY A 85 -16.86 -15.91 3.88
C GLY A 85 -17.88 -14.76 3.92
N GLY A 86 -17.65 -13.66 3.20
CA GLY A 86 -18.57 -12.52 3.10
C GLY A 86 -18.44 -11.47 4.21
N ASN A 87 -17.46 -11.60 5.11
CA ASN A 87 -17.26 -10.66 6.21
C ASN A 87 -16.18 -9.60 5.87
N TRP A 88 -16.44 -8.37 6.29
CA TRP A 88 -15.43 -7.32 6.25
C TRP A 88 -14.30 -7.59 7.23
N LYS A 89 -13.08 -7.47 6.74
CA LYS A 89 -11.85 -7.62 7.52
C LYS A 89 -10.86 -6.53 7.18
N ARG A 90 -9.99 -6.22 8.13
CA ARG A 90 -8.84 -5.34 7.93
C ARG A 90 -7.60 -5.99 8.57
N VAL A 91 -6.53 -6.04 7.80
CA VAL A 91 -5.24 -6.57 8.26
C VAL A 91 -4.12 -5.62 7.85
N PRO A 92 -3.01 -5.56 8.60
CA PRO A 92 -1.85 -4.79 8.16
C PRO A 92 -1.23 -5.45 6.92
N LEU A 93 -0.69 -4.63 6.04
CA LEU A 93 0.03 -5.05 4.84
C LEU A 93 1.44 -4.52 4.87
N ALA A 94 2.41 -5.38 4.60
CA ALA A 94 3.80 -5.01 4.39
C ALA A 94 4.34 -5.72 3.15
N LEU A 95 4.94 -4.96 2.24
CA LEU A 95 5.54 -5.47 1.01
C LEU A 95 6.96 -4.92 0.91
N LEU A 96 7.91 -5.79 0.66
CA LEU A 96 9.30 -5.42 0.38
C LEU A 96 9.56 -5.47 -1.11
N LYS A 97 9.95 -4.34 -1.68
CA LYS A 97 10.35 -4.25 -3.08
C LYS A 97 11.78 -4.73 -3.24
N LYS A 98 11.97 -5.73 -4.09
CA LYS A 98 13.26 -6.29 -4.41
C LYS A 98 13.35 -6.50 -5.92
N GLN A 99 14.11 -5.67 -6.62
CA GLN A 99 14.12 -5.61 -8.08
C GLN A 99 12.69 -5.34 -8.63
N ASN A 100 12.16 -6.19 -9.50
CA ASN A 100 10.79 -6.08 -10.04
C ASN A 100 9.77 -6.94 -9.29
N LYS A 101 10.09 -7.34 -8.05
CA LYS A 101 9.22 -8.17 -7.22
C LYS A 101 8.77 -7.42 -5.97
N LEU A 102 7.60 -7.81 -5.47
CA LEU A 102 7.13 -7.45 -4.13
C LEU A 102 7.04 -8.73 -3.29
N ILE A 103 7.67 -8.72 -2.13
CA ILE A 103 7.65 -9.83 -1.18
C ILE A 103 6.71 -9.47 -0.05
N GLN A 104 5.68 -10.28 0.18
CA GLN A 104 4.73 -10.04 1.27
C GLN A 104 5.36 -10.39 2.61
N GLY A 105 5.29 -9.47 3.56
CA GLY A 105 5.74 -9.72 4.92
C GLY A 105 4.69 -10.44 5.75
N LYS A 106 5.17 -11.20 6.72
CA LYS A 106 4.37 -11.91 7.73
C LYS A 106 4.81 -11.50 9.13
N GLY A 107 3.87 -11.40 10.04
CA GLY A 107 4.15 -11.05 11.43
C GLY A 107 2.97 -11.32 12.32
N VAL A 108 3.16 -11.17 13.63
CA VAL A 108 2.08 -11.26 14.59
C VAL A 108 1.26 -9.98 14.53
N ILE A 109 -0.06 -10.13 14.40
CA ILE A 109 -0.99 -9.00 14.32
C ILE A 109 -1.53 -8.71 15.71
N GLY A 110 -1.38 -7.46 16.12
CA GLY A 110 -1.99 -6.89 17.31
C GLY A 110 -2.93 -5.74 16.96
N ILE A 111 -3.52 -5.13 17.97
CA ILE A 111 -4.39 -3.96 17.84
C ILE A 111 -3.74 -2.77 18.54
N TYR A 112 -3.58 -1.67 17.81
CA TYR A 112 -3.14 -0.39 18.35
C TYR A 112 -4.08 0.72 17.88
N MET A 113 -4.62 1.49 18.81
CA MET A 113 -5.62 2.55 18.54
C MET A 113 -6.79 2.06 17.66
N ASN A 114 -7.33 0.88 17.98
CA ASN A 114 -8.40 0.20 17.24
C ASN A 114 -8.07 -0.19 15.78
N LEU A 115 -6.80 -0.16 15.41
CA LEU A 115 -6.34 -0.60 14.09
C LEU A 115 -5.42 -1.81 14.20
N PRO A 116 -5.57 -2.81 13.33
CA PRO A 116 -4.65 -3.93 13.26
C PRO A 116 -3.26 -3.45 12.81
N CYS A 117 -2.23 -3.94 13.48
CA CYS A 117 -0.85 -3.63 13.16
C CYS A 117 0.04 -4.84 13.39
N PHE A 118 1.22 -4.88 12.77
CA PHE A 118 2.24 -5.86 13.14
C PHE A 118 2.88 -5.47 14.47
N ILE A 119 3.00 -6.43 15.36
CA ILE A 119 3.74 -6.27 16.60
C ILE A 119 5.21 -6.05 16.27
N ASN A 120 5.84 -5.06 16.92
CA ASN A 120 7.23 -4.71 16.70
C ASN A 120 8.15 -5.93 16.82
N GLY A 121 9.08 -6.06 15.87
CA GLY A 121 10.08 -7.13 15.86
C GLY A 121 9.58 -8.47 15.32
N THR A 122 8.28 -8.60 14.98
CA THR A 122 7.72 -9.86 14.45
C THR A 122 7.65 -9.93 12.93
N LEU A 123 7.69 -8.78 12.25
CA LEU A 123 7.57 -8.72 10.80
C LEU A 123 8.81 -9.35 10.13
N SER A 124 8.59 -10.30 9.24
CA SER A 124 9.62 -11.00 8.47
C SER A 124 9.20 -11.18 7.02
N TYR A 125 10.18 -11.14 6.11
CA TYR A 125 10.01 -11.42 4.67
C TYR A 125 10.69 -12.72 4.24
N LYS A 126 11.14 -13.55 5.21
CA LYS A 126 11.91 -14.76 4.92
C LYS A 126 11.08 -15.94 4.43
N ASP A 127 9.81 -15.98 4.83
CA ASP A 127 8.87 -17.06 4.48
C ASP A 127 7.51 -16.47 4.06
N PRO A 128 7.46 -15.80 2.89
CA PRO A 128 6.27 -15.11 2.42
C PRO A 128 5.21 -16.08 1.92
N ASP A 129 3.94 -15.73 2.09
CA ASP A 129 2.84 -16.45 1.43
C ASP A 129 2.82 -16.14 -0.07
N PHE A 130 3.14 -14.89 -0.43
CA PHE A 130 3.18 -14.45 -1.83
C PHE A 130 4.45 -13.67 -2.15
N ILE A 131 5.02 -14.00 -3.30
CA ILE A 131 6.06 -13.21 -3.98
C ILE A 131 5.47 -12.81 -5.31
N PHE A 132 5.30 -11.52 -5.49
CA PHE A 132 4.63 -10.94 -6.66
C PHE A 132 5.65 -10.59 -7.73
N ASP A 133 5.36 -10.99 -8.97
CA ASP A 133 6.05 -10.52 -10.15
C ASP A 133 5.27 -9.38 -10.80
N GLU A 134 5.98 -8.35 -11.28
CA GLU A 134 5.38 -7.27 -12.04
C GLU A 134 4.88 -7.79 -13.39
N VAL A 135 3.62 -7.50 -13.71
CA VAL A 135 2.99 -7.85 -14.98
C VAL A 135 2.95 -6.61 -15.86
N LYS A 136 3.61 -6.66 -16.99
CA LYS A 136 3.49 -5.62 -18.02
C LYS A 136 2.15 -5.81 -18.74
N LYS A 137 1.35 -4.74 -18.79
CA LYS A 137 0.17 -4.66 -19.64
C LYS A 137 0.56 -4.35 -21.07
#